data_906f4a653392ba736f2b4fc4dd2aab7a
#
_entry.id   906f4a653392ba736f2b4fc4dd2aab7a
#
_cell.length_a   1.000
_cell.length_b   1.000
_cell.length_c   1.000
_cell.angle_alpha   90.00
_cell.angle_beta   90.00
_cell.angle_gamma   90.00
#
_symmetry.space_group_name_H-M   'P 1'
#
loop_
_entity.id
_entity.type
_entity.pdbx_description
1 polymer ?
#
loop_
_entity_poly.entity_id
_entity_poly.type
_entity_poly.pdbx_seq_one_letter_code
_entity_poly.pdbx_strand_id
1 'polypeptide(L)'
;HEPVILQGHMDMVCEKDPDCPIDMETQGLDVTHDGKCVYAKGTTLGGDDGIAIAYALAILADKTIPHPPLEVIITVDEEIGMLGADVIDLSMLKGKKLINLDSEDEGIFTVSCAGGATATINLPVERRTVYGPCIRLTVDGLQGGHSGAEIHKGRANAAVLFGEFLEKCGGKVISAKGGCADNAIMSSLTAEVLGEELPAAAEACTKAFRERYPEESITVEAVLMSEDGGDVVSADLGGYLRKAPYGVQAMSAEIEGLVQTSLNVGILETGDNAFTAIYSVRSSVEAEKNALNAKVAEIAVSFGGNALTEGEYPAWEYRKKSPLRVLMVEVYEKSFGKKMQVEAIHAGLECGLFAGGIPGLDAVSFGPDMADIHTPAEKLSLDSVANTWKYLLSALEAMQDLPEPEEEQEADEEAAEQPKKKGFLGLWNRRK
;
A
#
# COMPACT_ATOMS: atom_id res chain seq x y z
N HIS A 1 -35.29 -0.49 8.86
CA HIS A 1 -33.94 -1.05 9.07
C HIS A 1 -32.95 -0.37 8.14
N GLU A 2 -31.78 -0.03 8.68
CA GLU A 2 -30.67 0.51 7.92
C GLU A 2 -30.18 -0.54 6.89
N PRO A 3 -29.91 -0.16 5.62
CA PRO A 3 -29.36 -1.08 4.65
C PRO A 3 -27.95 -1.56 5.04
N VAL A 4 -27.62 -2.77 4.59
CA VAL A 4 -26.25 -3.31 4.61
C VAL A 4 -25.68 -3.23 3.21
N ILE A 5 -24.45 -2.78 3.10
CA ILE A 5 -23.74 -2.67 1.82
C ILE A 5 -22.92 -3.96 1.64
N LEU A 6 -23.10 -4.64 0.52
CA LEU A 6 -22.20 -5.68 0.03
C LEU A 6 -21.32 -5.07 -1.06
N GLN A 7 -20.03 -5.33 -0.98
CA GLN A 7 -19.08 -4.71 -1.90
C GLN A 7 -18.04 -5.73 -2.41
N GLY A 8 -17.66 -5.57 -3.66
CA GLY A 8 -16.59 -6.24 -4.37
C GLY A 8 -16.31 -5.56 -5.70
N HIS A 9 -15.30 -6.02 -6.45
CA HIS A 9 -14.95 -5.46 -7.76
C HIS A 9 -15.19 -6.45 -8.92
N MET A 10 -15.27 -5.93 -10.14
CA MET A 10 -15.59 -6.75 -11.32
C MET A 10 -14.45 -6.89 -12.33
N ASP A 11 -13.42 -6.10 -12.20
CA ASP A 11 -12.19 -6.27 -12.97
C ASP A 11 -11.32 -7.39 -12.38
N MET A 12 -10.29 -7.78 -13.10
CA MET A 12 -9.35 -8.82 -12.69
C MET A 12 -7.99 -8.56 -13.33
N VAL A 13 -6.92 -9.03 -12.69
CA VAL A 13 -5.60 -9.08 -13.34
C VAL A 13 -5.62 -10.05 -14.51
N CYS A 14 -5.25 -9.58 -15.70
CA CYS A 14 -5.29 -10.38 -16.94
C CYS A 14 -3.91 -10.95 -17.27
N GLU A 15 -3.58 -12.11 -16.67
CA GLU A 15 -2.34 -12.83 -16.92
C GLU A 15 -2.61 -14.18 -17.60
N LYS A 16 -1.70 -14.63 -18.45
CA LYS A 16 -1.81 -15.94 -19.12
C LYS A 16 -0.47 -16.62 -19.32
N ASP A 17 -0.50 -17.94 -19.39
CA ASP A 17 0.66 -18.74 -19.78
C ASP A 17 1.13 -18.36 -21.20
N PRO A 18 2.45 -18.38 -21.48
CA PRO A 18 2.98 -18.04 -22.80
C PRO A 18 2.38 -18.84 -23.96
N ASP A 19 1.99 -20.09 -23.72
CA ASP A 19 1.42 -21.00 -24.71
C ASP A 19 -0.12 -20.95 -24.74
N CYS A 20 -0.79 -20.14 -23.92
CA CYS A 20 -2.23 -20.05 -23.90
C CYS A 20 -2.75 -19.28 -25.13
N PRO A 21 -3.65 -19.89 -25.95
CA PRO A 21 -4.14 -19.26 -27.17
C PRO A 21 -5.26 -18.24 -26.95
N ILE A 22 -5.80 -18.15 -25.73
CA ILE A 22 -6.91 -17.25 -25.40
C ILE A 22 -6.47 -15.79 -25.55
N ASP A 23 -7.28 -15.02 -26.28
CA ASP A 23 -7.21 -13.56 -26.28
C ASP A 23 -8.17 -13.04 -25.20
N MET A 24 -7.60 -12.63 -24.05
CA MET A 24 -8.39 -12.24 -22.87
C MET A 24 -9.16 -10.93 -23.07
N GLU A 25 -8.87 -10.14 -24.11
CA GLU A 25 -9.64 -8.92 -24.42
C GLU A 25 -10.96 -9.25 -25.14
N THR A 26 -11.03 -10.38 -25.85
CA THR A 26 -12.16 -10.66 -26.76
C THR A 26 -12.82 -12.02 -26.54
N GLN A 27 -12.21 -12.90 -25.75
CA GLN A 27 -12.68 -14.27 -25.51
C GLN A 27 -12.93 -14.51 -24.01
N GLY A 28 -13.94 -15.30 -23.71
CA GLY A 28 -14.19 -15.79 -22.34
C GLY A 28 -13.14 -16.81 -21.91
N LEU A 29 -12.93 -16.92 -20.62
CA LEU A 29 -11.98 -17.84 -20.00
C LEU A 29 -12.48 -19.30 -20.08
N ASP A 30 -11.56 -20.26 -20.20
CA ASP A 30 -11.89 -21.71 -20.10
C ASP A 30 -11.95 -22.14 -18.63
N VAL A 31 -13.02 -21.71 -17.93
CA VAL A 31 -13.22 -22.01 -16.50
C VAL A 31 -13.62 -23.47 -16.32
N THR A 32 -12.99 -24.15 -15.36
CA THR A 32 -13.22 -25.55 -15.03
C THR A 32 -13.01 -25.79 -13.53
N HIS A 33 -13.17 -27.04 -13.07
CA HIS A 33 -12.89 -27.46 -11.71
C HIS A 33 -12.32 -28.87 -11.66
N ASP A 34 -11.58 -29.17 -10.60
CA ASP A 34 -11.04 -30.50 -10.32
C ASP A 34 -11.81 -31.26 -9.21
N GLY A 35 -12.91 -30.70 -8.76
CA GLY A 35 -13.73 -31.20 -7.66
C GLY A 35 -13.33 -30.64 -6.30
N LYS A 36 -12.26 -29.84 -6.22
CA LYS A 36 -11.80 -29.12 -5.02
C LYS A 36 -11.72 -27.62 -5.26
N CYS A 37 -11.16 -27.24 -6.41
CA CYS A 37 -10.99 -25.84 -6.77
C CYS A 37 -11.59 -25.56 -8.15
N VAL A 38 -12.07 -24.32 -8.35
CA VAL A 38 -12.34 -23.72 -9.64
C VAL A 38 -11.07 -23.01 -10.10
N TYR A 39 -10.77 -23.08 -11.40
CA TYR A 39 -9.63 -22.41 -12.03
C TYR A 39 -9.91 -22.21 -13.53
N ALA A 40 -9.13 -21.33 -14.16
CA ALA A 40 -9.15 -21.19 -15.63
C ALA A 40 -7.90 -21.87 -16.23
N LYS A 41 -8.03 -22.41 -17.44
CA LYS A 41 -6.90 -23.13 -18.09
C LYS A 41 -5.97 -22.14 -18.78
N GLY A 42 -4.79 -21.96 -18.22
CA GLY A 42 -3.72 -21.16 -18.79
C GLY A 42 -3.93 -19.65 -18.69
N THR A 43 -4.90 -19.21 -17.89
CA THR A 43 -5.14 -17.79 -17.59
C THR A 43 -5.44 -17.61 -16.11
N THR A 44 -5.38 -16.39 -15.60
CA THR A 44 -6.03 -16.00 -14.34
C THR A 44 -7.51 -16.39 -14.38
N LEU A 45 -8.11 -16.66 -13.21
CA LEU A 45 -9.51 -17.04 -13.06
C LEU A 45 -10.44 -15.83 -12.92
N GLY A 46 -10.00 -14.79 -12.20
CA GLY A 46 -10.85 -13.70 -11.72
C GLY A 46 -11.82 -14.14 -10.62
N GLY A 47 -11.38 -15.10 -9.78
CA GLY A 47 -12.03 -15.45 -8.53
C GLY A 47 -11.99 -14.28 -7.56
N ASP A 48 -10.88 -13.58 -7.57
CA ASP A 48 -10.63 -12.25 -7.09
C ASP A 48 -11.08 -11.23 -8.17
N ASP A 49 -12.21 -10.50 -8.01
CA ASP A 49 -13.22 -10.66 -6.95
C ASP A 49 -14.59 -11.07 -7.53
N GLY A 50 -14.58 -11.89 -8.63
CA GLY A 50 -15.80 -12.41 -9.25
C GLY A 50 -16.70 -13.19 -8.30
N ILE A 51 -16.14 -13.71 -7.18
CA ILE A 51 -16.93 -14.46 -6.19
C ILE A 51 -17.86 -13.54 -5.39
N ALA A 52 -17.44 -12.31 -5.06
CA ALA A 52 -18.31 -11.33 -4.42
C ALA A 52 -19.53 -11.01 -5.28
N ILE A 53 -19.31 -10.83 -6.59
CA ILE A 53 -20.40 -10.59 -7.55
C ILE A 53 -21.35 -11.78 -7.57
N ALA A 54 -20.82 -13.00 -7.60
CA ALA A 54 -21.64 -14.22 -7.62
C ALA A 54 -22.50 -14.32 -6.35
N TYR A 55 -21.94 -14.05 -5.17
CA TYR A 55 -22.70 -14.03 -3.91
C TYR A 55 -23.78 -12.96 -3.92
N ALA A 56 -23.45 -11.74 -4.29
CA ALA A 56 -24.40 -10.63 -4.34
C ALA A 56 -25.57 -10.94 -5.28
N LEU A 57 -25.29 -11.42 -6.49
CA LEU A 57 -26.31 -11.77 -7.47
C LEU A 57 -27.20 -12.93 -7.00
N ALA A 58 -26.62 -13.96 -6.34
CA ALA A 58 -27.37 -15.09 -5.83
C ALA A 58 -28.34 -14.64 -4.70
N ILE A 59 -27.92 -13.76 -3.80
CA ILE A 59 -28.76 -13.21 -2.74
C ILE A 59 -29.88 -12.36 -3.33
N LEU A 60 -29.59 -11.47 -4.27
CA LEU A 60 -30.59 -10.60 -4.90
C LEU A 60 -31.63 -11.38 -5.73
N ALA A 61 -31.24 -12.53 -6.28
CA ALA A 61 -32.12 -13.37 -7.09
C ALA A 61 -33.08 -14.23 -6.27
N ASP A 62 -32.71 -14.63 -5.05
CA ASP A 62 -33.48 -15.52 -4.19
C ASP A 62 -34.25 -14.75 -3.10
N LYS A 63 -35.54 -14.55 -3.34
CA LYS A 63 -36.43 -13.82 -2.41
C LYS A 63 -36.73 -14.57 -1.10
N THR A 64 -36.21 -15.78 -0.93
CA THR A 64 -36.42 -16.58 0.30
C THR A 64 -35.31 -16.41 1.30
N ILE A 65 -34.19 -15.85 0.91
CA ILE A 65 -33.04 -15.56 1.78
C ILE A 65 -33.41 -14.40 2.72
N PRO A 66 -33.37 -14.61 4.05
CA PRO A 66 -33.63 -13.55 5.01
C PRO A 66 -32.42 -12.58 5.07
N HIS A 67 -32.67 -11.30 4.84
CA HIS A 67 -31.65 -10.26 4.91
C HIS A 67 -32.27 -8.89 5.23
N PRO A 68 -31.52 -7.91 5.78
CA PRO A 68 -31.95 -6.51 5.86
C PRO A 68 -32.06 -5.92 4.45
N PRO A 69 -32.54 -4.68 4.26
CA PRO A 69 -32.38 -4.00 2.98
C PRO A 69 -30.91 -4.03 2.56
N LEU A 70 -30.65 -4.32 1.29
CA LEU A 70 -29.29 -4.41 0.74
C LEU A 70 -29.03 -3.29 -0.26
N GLU A 71 -27.82 -2.77 -0.20
CA GLU A 71 -27.18 -1.98 -1.24
C GLU A 71 -25.97 -2.78 -1.72
N VAL A 72 -25.74 -2.83 -3.04
CA VAL A 72 -24.63 -3.58 -3.62
C VAL A 72 -23.77 -2.61 -4.41
N ILE A 73 -22.49 -2.56 -4.07
CA ILE A 73 -21.47 -1.80 -4.80
C ILE A 73 -20.57 -2.79 -5.52
N ILE A 74 -20.46 -2.62 -6.83
CA ILE A 74 -19.51 -3.36 -7.66
C ILE A 74 -18.63 -2.32 -8.36
N THR A 75 -17.38 -2.29 -7.99
CA THR A 75 -16.39 -1.35 -8.52
C THR A 75 -15.73 -1.87 -9.79
N VAL A 76 -14.96 -1.02 -10.43
CA VAL A 76 -14.10 -1.31 -11.59
C VAL A 76 -12.72 -0.71 -11.34
N ASP A 77 -11.72 -1.22 -12.05
CA ASP A 77 -10.34 -0.72 -11.96
C ASP A 77 -9.76 -0.74 -10.52
N GLU A 78 -10.16 -1.77 -9.73
CA GLU A 78 -9.56 -2.02 -8.41
C GLU A 78 -8.08 -2.37 -8.58
N GLU A 79 -7.80 -3.33 -9.45
CA GLU A 79 -6.50 -3.96 -9.70
C GLU A 79 -5.41 -3.02 -10.23
N ILE A 80 -5.82 -1.85 -10.70
CA ILE A 80 -4.90 -0.80 -11.19
C ILE A 80 -4.87 0.43 -10.29
N GLY A 81 -5.37 0.29 -9.04
CA GLY A 81 -5.26 1.31 -8.01
C GLY A 81 -6.58 1.83 -7.46
N MET A 82 -7.63 1.00 -7.42
CA MET A 82 -8.95 1.31 -6.81
C MET A 82 -9.64 2.53 -7.45
N LEU A 83 -9.42 2.76 -8.77
CA LEU A 83 -9.84 4.00 -9.45
C LEU A 83 -11.37 4.15 -9.48
N GLY A 84 -12.10 3.04 -9.61
CA GLY A 84 -13.57 3.06 -9.59
C GLY A 84 -14.12 3.47 -8.23
N ALA A 85 -13.53 2.97 -7.15
CA ALA A 85 -13.94 3.33 -5.79
C ALA A 85 -13.60 4.78 -5.43
N ASP A 86 -12.54 5.35 -6.01
CA ASP A 86 -12.15 6.74 -5.78
C ASP A 86 -13.15 7.76 -6.40
N VAL A 87 -13.79 7.39 -7.50
CA VAL A 87 -14.67 8.30 -8.25
C VAL A 87 -16.18 8.01 -8.11
N ILE A 88 -16.55 6.93 -7.42
CA ILE A 88 -17.96 6.54 -7.29
C ILE A 88 -18.75 7.56 -6.46
N ASP A 89 -19.98 7.88 -6.91
CA ASP A 89 -20.91 8.71 -6.13
C ASP A 89 -21.55 7.90 -5.00
N LEU A 90 -21.05 8.08 -3.78
CA LEU A 90 -21.53 7.43 -2.56
C LEU A 90 -22.77 8.11 -1.96
N SER A 91 -23.21 9.26 -2.49
CA SER A 91 -24.31 10.06 -1.91
C SER A 91 -25.66 9.36 -1.94
N MET A 92 -25.82 8.36 -2.83
CA MET A 92 -27.06 7.58 -2.93
C MET A 92 -27.18 6.48 -1.87
N LEU A 93 -26.08 6.11 -1.21
CA LEU A 93 -26.04 5.06 -0.21
C LEU A 93 -26.63 5.54 1.11
N LYS A 94 -27.33 4.66 1.80
CA LYS A 94 -27.94 4.89 3.10
C LYS A 94 -27.34 4.01 4.18
N GLY A 95 -26.78 2.87 3.78
CA GLY A 95 -26.13 1.93 4.69
C GLY A 95 -24.90 2.52 5.36
N LYS A 96 -24.72 2.16 6.63
CA LYS A 96 -23.54 2.46 7.44
C LYS A 96 -22.80 1.20 7.87
N LYS A 97 -23.22 0.04 7.38
CA LYS A 97 -22.58 -1.26 7.59
C LYS A 97 -22.16 -1.81 6.24
N LEU A 98 -20.86 -2.05 6.06
CA LEU A 98 -20.31 -2.55 4.81
C LEU A 98 -19.62 -3.90 5.03
N ILE A 99 -19.95 -4.84 4.18
CA ILE A 99 -19.30 -6.14 4.05
C ILE A 99 -18.59 -6.14 2.69
N ASN A 100 -17.28 -6.01 2.72
CA ASN A 100 -16.43 -6.26 1.57
C ASN A 100 -16.12 -7.75 1.50
N LEU A 101 -16.16 -8.32 0.30
CA LEU A 101 -16.03 -9.76 0.06
C LEU A 101 -14.74 -10.11 -0.71
N ASP A 102 -13.78 -9.22 -0.61
CA ASP A 102 -12.53 -9.16 -1.35
C ASP A 102 -11.34 -9.52 -0.44
N SER A 103 -11.44 -10.69 0.22
CA SER A 103 -10.37 -11.29 1.02
C SER A 103 -10.19 -12.75 0.61
N GLU A 104 -8.98 -13.28 0.78
CA GLU A 104 -8.50 -14.51 0.14
C GLU A 104 -8.36 -15.70 1.09
N ASP A 105 -8.59 -15.50 2.40
CA ASP A 105 -8.39 -16.53 3.43
C ASP A 105 -9.66 -16.73 4.26
N GLU A 106 -10.21 -17.96 4.24
CA GLU A 106 -11.37 -18.31 5.07
C GLU A 106 -11.06 -18.23 6.56
N GLY A 107 -11.92 -17.53 7.31
CA GLY A 107 -11.78 -17.40 8.75
C GLY A 107 -10.88 -16.26 9.20
N ILE A 108 -10.35 -15.50 8.28
CA ILE A 108 -9.68 -14.22 8.51
C ILE A 108 -10.66 -13.07 8.26
N PHE A 109 -10.63 -12.09 9.14
CA PHE A 109 -11.54 -10.97 9.17
C PHE A 109 -10.72 -9.68 9.21
N THR A 110 -10.61 -9.01 8.07
CA THR A 110 -9.88 -7.77 7.98
C THR A 110 -10.76 -6.60 8.44
N VAL A 111 -10.23 -5.76 9.32
CA VAL A 111 -10.97 -4.69 10.00
C VAL A 111 -10.27 -3.33 9.96
N SER A 112 -9.17 -3.25 9.26
CA SER A 112 -8.38 -2.02 9.07
C SER A 112 -7.40 -2.23 7.91
N CYS A 113 -7.12 -1.18 7.17
CA CYS A 113 -6.06 -1.18 6.17
C CYS A 113 -5.29 0.15 6.15
N ALA A 114 -4.08 0.12 5.61
CA ALA A 114 -3.32 1.36 5.45
C ALA A 114 -3.85 2.18 4.28
N GLY A 115 -3.95 3.49 4.50
CA GLY A 115 -3.92 4.46 3.43
C GLY A 115 -2.51 4.62 2.87
N GLY A 116 -2.39 5.19 1.70
CA GLY A 116 -1.11 5.37 1.02
C GLY A 116 -0.95 6.70 0.32
N ALA A 117 0.29 6.99 -0.04
CA ALA A 117 0.66 8.09 -0.92
C ALA A 117 2.03 7.82 -1.55
N THR A 118 2.23 8.30 -2.76
CA THR A 118 3.54 8.32 -3.43
C THR A 118 4.13 9.72 -3.30
N ALA A 119 5.30 9.82 -2.63
CA ALA A 119 6.02 11.08 -2.51
C ALA A 119 7.23 11.09 -3.43
N THR A 120 7.21 11.93 -4.46
CA THR A 120 8.31 12.16 -5.39
C THR A 120 9.13 13.35 -4.94
N ILE A 121 10.38 13.09 -4.57
CA ILE A 121 11.35 14.10 -4.13
C ILE A 121 12.26 14.44 -5.29
N ASN A 122 12.45 15.74 -5.54
CA ASN A 122 13.39 16.23 -6.51
C ASN A 122 14.38 17.19 -5.86
N LEU A 123 15.66 16.83 -5.86
CA LEU A 123 16.75 17.72 -5.47
C LEU A 123 17.40 18.26 -6.72
N PRO A 124 17.44 19.59 -6.94
CA PRO A 124 18.09 20.15 -8.11
C PRO A 124 19.59 19.85 -8.09
N VAL A 125 20.14 19.49 -9.22
CA VAL A 125 21.57 19.21 -9.37
C VAL A 125 22.20 20.11 -10.40
N GLU A 126 23.34 20.66 -10.05
CA GLU A 126 24.31 21.26 -10.98
C GLU A 126 25.46 20.28 -11.11
N ARG A 127 26.12 20.27 -12.25
CA ARG A 127 27.25 19.39 -12.50
C ARG A 127 28.54 20.20 -12.61
N ARG A 128 29.61 19.65 -12.03
CA ARG A 128 30.95 20.21 -12.18
C ARG A 128 31.95 19.09 -12.42
N THR A 129 32.86 19.32 -13.31
CA THR A 129 33.95 18.38 -13.60
C THR A 129 34.92 18.31 -12.38
N VAL A 130 35.18 17.11 -11.93
CA VAL A 130 36.16 16.81 -10.88
C VAL A 130 37.05 15.68 -11.37
N TYR A 131 38.35 15.84 -11.22
CA TYR A 131 39.36 14.84 -11.63
C TYR A 131 39.61 13.85 -10.49
N GLY A 132 39.90 12.61 -10.82
CA GLY A 132 40.22 11.54 -9.88
C GLY A 132 39.61 10.19 -10.29
N PRO A 133 39.85 9.12 -9.54
CA PRO A 133 39.35 7.81 -9.89
C PRO A 133 37.81 7.76 -9.85
N CYS A 134 37.23 7.38 -11.00
CA CYS A 134 35.81 7.12 -11.16
C CYS A 134 35.54 5.64 -10.94
N ILE A 135 34.70 5.33 -9.97
CA ILE A 135 34.37 3.98 -9.53
C ILE A 135 32.90 3.71 -9.83
N ARG A 136 32.61 2.59 -10.50
CA ARG A 136 31.25 2.03 -10.50
C ARG A 136 31.05 1.26 -9.21
N LEU A 137 30.07 1.71 -8.45
CA LEU A 137 29.62 1.07 -7.23
C LEU A 137 28.32 0.31 -7.51
N THR A 138 28.25 -0.95 -7.11
CA THR A 138 27.02 -1.75 -7.18
C THR A 138 26.70 -2.24 -5.78
N VAL A 139 25.50 -1.93 -5.30
CA VAL A 139 24.91 -2.51 -4.08
C VAL A 139 23.91 -3.55 -4.54
N ASP A 140 24.08 -4.82 -4.18
CA ASP A 140 23.28 -5.93 -4.70
C ASP A 140 23.19 -7.08 -3.68
N GLY A 141 22.41 -8.12 -4.00
CA GLY A 141 22.20 -9.31 -3.17
C GLY A 141 21.21 -9.11 -2.03
N LEU A 142 20.36 -8.07 -2.10
CA LEU A 142 19.28 -7.83 -1.17
C LEU A 142 18.01 -8.59 -1.59
N GLN A 143 17.21 -9.02 -0.61
CA GLN A 143 16.00 -9.80 -0.88
C GLN A 143 14.89 -8.99 -1.56
N GLY A 144 14.79 -7.70 -1.25
CA GLY A 144 13.65 -6.89 -1.73
C GLY A 144 12.32 -7.32 -1.11
N GLY A 145 11.22 -7.09 -1.84
CA GLY A 145 9.87 -7.48 -1.45
C GLY A 145 8.87 -6.33 -1.49
N HIS A 146 7.61 -6.61 -1.17
CA HIS A 146 6.54 -5.61 -1.18
C HIS A 146 6.62 -4.69 0.04
N SER A 147 6.65 -3.36 -0.17
CA SER A 147 6.84 -2.37 0.91
C SER A 147 5.66 -2.27 1.89
N GLY A 148 4.49 -2.77 1.53
CA GLY A 148 3.36 -2.91 2.45
C GLY A 148 3.43 -4.23 3.21
N ALA A 149 3.25 -5.35 2.52
CA ALA A 149 3.12 -6.67 3.14
C ALA A 149 4.39 -7.16 3.85
N GLU A 150 5.59 -6.70 3.48
CA GLU A 150 6.85 -7.25 3.98
C GLU A 150 7.76 -6.24 4.68
N ILE A 151 7.36 -4.98 4.84
CA ILE A 151 8.18 -3.94 5.50
C ILE A 151 8.49 -4.29 6.96
N HIS A 152 7.59 -5.04 7.63
CA HIS A 152 7.77 -5.52 9.00
C HIS A 152 8.95 -6.48 9.15
N LYS A 153 9.41 -7.12 8.06
CA LYS A 153 10.55 -8.05 8.08
C LYS A 153 11.89 -7.33 8.25
N GLY A 154 11.92 -5.99 8.15
CA GLY A 154 13.10 -5.18 8.38
C GLY A 154 14.24 -5.44 7.39
N ARG A 155 13.90 -5.82 6.14
CA ARG A 155 14.86 -6.09 5.08
C ARG A 155 15.70 -4.86 4.73
N ALA A 156 16.91 -5.09 4.24
CA ALA A 156 17.77 -4.04 3.76
C ALA A 156 17.18 -3.35 2.50
N ASN A 157 17.51 -2.07 2.33
CA ASN A 157 17.16 -1.28 1.15
C ASN A 157 18.43 -0.68 0.54
N ALA A 158 18.66 -0.90 -0.75
CA ALA A 158 19.90 -0.53 -1.41
C ALA A 158 20.16 0.99 -1.40
N ALA A 159 19.12 1.85 -1.46
CA ALA A 159 19.28 3.30 -1.35
C ALA A 159 19.75 3.73 0.04
N VAL A 160 19.25 3.10 1.10
CA VAL A 160 19.66 3.36 2.48
C VAL A 160 21.11 2.95 2.69
N LEU A 161 21.50 1.76 2.21
CA LEU A 161 22.88 1.28 2.30
C LEU A 161 23.83 2.14 1.48
N PHE A 162 23.40 2.63 0.33
CA PHE A 162 24.17 3.57 -0.49
C PHE A 162 24.40 4.90 0.25
N GLY A 163 23.37 5.46 0.90
CA GLY A 163 23.50 6.64 1.74
C GLY A 163 24.52 6.44 2.88
N GLU A 164 24.48 5.28 3.55
CA GLU A 164 25.48 4.93 4.59
C GLU A 164 26.89 4.77 4.03
N PHE A 165 27.02 4.19 2.85
CA PHE A 165 28.30 4.07 2.15
C PHE A 165 28.90 5.45 1.86
N LEU A 166 28.11 6.37 1.27
CA LEU A 166 28.58 7.74 0.96
C LEU A 166 29.02 8.51 2.20
N GLU A 167 28.29 8.39 3.32
CA GLU A 167 28.66 9.01 4.58
C GLU A 167 30.04 8.54 5.08
N LYS A 168 30.33 7.25 4.95
CA LYS A 168 31.60 6.66 5.41
C LYS A 168 32.80 7.01 4.53
N CYS A 169 32.59 7.05 3.20
CA CYS A 169 33.71 7.23 2.26
C CYS A 169 33.87 8.65 1.70
N GLY A 170 32.88 9.54 1.90
CA GLY A 170 32.90 10.91 1.37
C GLY A 170 32.93 10.97 -0.17
N GLY A 171 32.50 9.91 -0.86
CA GLY A 171 32.49 9.82 -2.32
C GLY A 171 31.59 10.88 -2.97
N LYS A 172 32.02 11.44 -4.13
CA LYS A 172 31.26 12.42 -4.89
C LYS A 172 30.49 11.71 -5.99
N VAL A 173 29.18 11.82 -5.98
CA VAL A 173 28.31 11.10 -6.92
C VAL A 173 28.33 11.78 -8.30
N ILE A 174 28.49 10.99 -9.37
CA ILE A 174 28.29 11.37 -10.76
C ILE A 174 26.88 10.98 -11.16
N SER A 175 26.51 9.72 -10.90
CA SER A 175 25.17 9.18 -11.18
C SER A 175 24.83 8.09 -10.16
N ALA A 176 23.53 7.89 -9.93
CA ALA A 176 23.02 6.78 -9.16
C ALA A 176 21.65 6.38 -9.72
N LYS A 177 21.39 5.07 -9.80
CA LYS A 177 20.10 4.53 -10.24
C LYS A 177 19.82 3.23 -9.52
N GLY A 178 18.59 3.08 -9.01
CA GLY A 178 18.14 1.85 -8.34
C GLY A 178 16.63 1.78 -8.23
N GLY A 179 16.14 0.54 -8.05
CA GLY A 179 14.72 0.24 -7.91
C GLY A 179 13.95 0.19 -9.22
N CYS A 180 12.77 -0.42 -9.19
CA CYS A 180 11.90 -0.58 -10.36
C CYS A 180 10.45 -0.16 -10.10
N ALA A 181 10.00 -0.12 -8.84
CA ALA A 181 8.66 0.28 -8.43
C ALA A 181 8.71 0.98 -7.07
N ASP A 182 7.86 1.95 -6.84
CA ASP A 182 7.78 2.72 -5.59
C ASP A 182 7.35 1.86 -4.40
N ASN A 183 6.48 0.87 -4.64
CA ASN A 183 5.98 -0.08 -3.66
C ASN A 183 6.88 -1.31 -3.45
N ALA A 184 8.06 -1.36 -4.06
CA ALA A 184 9.05 -2.42 -3.86
C ALA A 184 10.20 -1.95 -2.97
N ILE A 185 10.66 -2.80 -2.04
CA ILE A 185 11.89 -2.58 -1.27
C ILE A 185 13.06 -2.72 -2.25
N MET A 186 13.86 -1.66 -2.38
CA MET A 186 14.94 -1.61 -3.38
C MET A 186 16.01 -2.67 -3.08
N SER A 187 16.14 -3.67 -3.97
CA SER A 187 17.07 -4.79 -3.82
C SER A 187 18.44 -4.56 -4.46
N SER A 188 18.56 -3.60 -5.36
CA SER A 188 19.84 -3.27 -6.00
C SER A 188 19.94 -1.80 -6.41
N LEU A 189 21.18 -1.30 -6.47
CA LEU A 189 21.50 0.07 -6.91
C LEU A 189 22.86 0.09 -7.56
N THR A 190 22.99 0.84 -8.65
CA THR A 190 24.29 1.13 -9.30
C THR A 190 24.54 2.63 -9.29
N ALA A 191 25.79 3.03 -9.00
CA ALA A 191 26.22 4.43 -8.99
C ALA A 191 27.61 4.59 -9.59
N GLU A 192 27.91 5.77 -10.15
CA GLU A 192 29.25 6.19 -10.47
C GLU A 192 29.67 7.27 -9.48
N VAL A 193 30.80 7.02 -8.80
CA VAL A 193 31.26 7.82 -7.65
C VAL A 193 32.74 8.10 -7.80
N LEU A 194 33.18 9.33 -7.51
CA LEU A 194 34.61 9.68 -7.45
C LEU A 194 35.13 9.54 -6.01
N GLY A 195 36.29 8.90 -5.87
CA GLY A 195 37.01 8.78 -4.61
C GLY A 195 38.08 7.70 -4.64
N GLU A 196 39.18 7.92 -3.90
CA GLU A 196 40.35 7.02 -3.92
C GLU A 196 40.13 5.78 -3.01
N GLU A 197 39.46 5.96 -1.88
CA GLU A 197 39.29 4.90 -0.88
C GLU A 197 38.03 4.05 -1.05
N LEU A 198 37.27 4.25 -2.13
CA LEU A 198 35.99 3.60 -2.35
C LEU A 198 36.07 2.05 -2.39
N PRO A 199 37.10 1.40 -3.00
CA PRO A 199 37.18 -0.06 -2.99
C PRO A 199 37.37 -0.63 -1.57
N ALA A 200 38.22 -0.04 -0.75
CA ALA A 200 38.41 -0.47 0.64
C ALA A 200 37.16 -0.22 1.48
N ALA A 201 36.48 0.91 1.28
CA ALA A 201 35.21 1.22 1.93
C ALA A 201 34.10 0.23 1.51
N ALA A 202 34.04 -0.20 0.25
CA ALA A 202 33.08 -1.16 -0.26
C ALA A 202 33.22 -2.53 0.41
N GLU A 203 34.46 -3.04 0.56
CA GLU A 203 34.75 -4.28 1.27
C GLU A 203 34.32 -4.19 2.75
N ALA A 204 34.68 -3.11 3.43
CA ALA A 204 34.31 -2.88 4.82
C ALA A 204 32.77 -2.77 5.00
N CYS A 205 32.07 -2.09 4.08
CA CYS A 205 30.63 -1.96 4.12
C CYS A 205 29.93 -3.32 3.84
N THR A 206 30.40 -4.08 2.86
CA THR A 206 29.88 -5.44 2.58
C THR A 206 29.89 -6.29 3.85
N LYS A 207 31.02 -6.31 4.57
CA LYS A 207 31.12 -7.06 5.83
C LYS A 207 30.13 -6.55 6.88
N ALA A 208 30.07 -5.26 7.11
CA ALA A 208 29.21 -4.67 8.12
C ALA A 208 27.71 -4.85 7.81
N PHE A 209 27.32 -4.78 6.53
CA PHE A 209 25.94 -4.97 6.12
C PHE A 209 25.50 -6.42 6.25
N ARG A 210 26.35 -7.40 5.89
CA ARG A 210 26.08 -8.84 6.11
C ARG A 210 25.97 -9.19 7.59
N GLU A 211 26.76 -8.56 8.46
CA GLU A 211 26.63 -8.74 9.91
C GLU A 211 25.30 -8.21 10.46
N ARG A 212 24.75 -7.12 9.86
CA ARG A 212 23.47 -6.51 10.23
C ARG A 212 22.26 -7.27 9.66
N TYR A 213 22.39 -7.79 8.45
CA TYR A 213 21.36 -8.50 7.70
C TYR A 213 21.81 -9.91 7.32
N PRO A 214 21.93 -10.83 8.29
CA PRO A 214 22.53 -12.14 8.07
C PRO A 214 21.75 -13.03 7.10
N GLU A 215 20.46 -12.75 6.90
CA GLU A 215 19.58 -13.49 5.97
C GLU A 215 19.76 -13.04 4.52
N GLU A 216 20.57 -11.99 4.26
CA GLU A 216 20.75 -11.41 2.94
C GLU A 216 22.19 -11.61 2.43
N SER A 217 22.35 -11.75 1.11
CA SER A 217 23.65 -11.98 0.46
C SER A 217 24.32 -10.67 0.02
N ILE A 218 24.15 -9.59 0.79
CA ILE A 218 24.53 -8.22 0.41
C ILE A 218 25.97 -8.14 -0.05
N THR A 219 26.20 -7.47 -1.18
CA THR A 219 27.50 -7.08 -1.70
C THR A 219 27.53 -5.59 -2.02
N VAL A 220 28.67 -4.96 -1.72
CA VAL A 220 29.01 -3.64 -2.24
C VAL A 220 30.26 -3.82 -3.07
N GLU A 221 30.10 -3.80 -4.39
CA GLU A 221 31.19 -3.96 -5.34
C GLU A 221 31.65 -2.59 -5.85
N ALA A 222 32.96 -2.41 -5.96
CA ALA A 222 33.57 -1.16 -6.45
C ALA A 222 34.56 -1.48 -7.57
N VAL A 223 34.27 -1.04 -8.78
CA VAL A 223 35.08 -1.30 -9.98
C VAL A 223 35.59 0.02 -10.54
N LEU A 224 36.92 0.16 -10.68
CA LEU A 224 37.55 1.31 -11.32
C LEU A 224 37.15 1.40 -12.80
N MET A 225 36.59 2.53 -13.21
CA MET A 225 36.15 2.81 -14.58
C MET A 225 37.19 3.68 -15.36
N SER A 226 37.68 4.73 -14.70
CA SER A 226 38.71 5.62 -15.28
C SER A 226 39.42 6.40 -14.16
N GLU A 227 40.57 7.01 -14.51
CA GLU A 227 41.32 7.94 -13.65
C GLU A 227 41.02 9.41 -14.01
N ASP A 228 40.22 9.65 -15.06
CA ASP A 228 40.06 10.99 -15.66
C ASP A 228 39.07 11.87 -14.90
N GLY A 229 38.29 11.27 -13.97
CA GLY A 229 37.23 11.97 -13.24
C GLY A 229 35.89 11.93 -13.97
N GLY A 230 35.00 12.88 -13.63
CA GLY A 230 33.67 13.00 -14.19
C GLY A 230 32.92 14.22 -13.69
N ASP A 231 31.70 14.41 -14.19
CA ASP A 231 30.83 15.52 -13.81
C ASP A 231 29.99 15.16 -12.61
N VAL A 232 30.46 15.53 -11.43
CA VAL A 232 29.78 15.25 -10.15
C VAL A 232 28.59 16.17 -9.92
N VAL A 233 27.57 15.65 -9.28
CA VAL A 233 26.38 16.41 -8.87
C VAL A 233 26.68 17.28 -7.65
N SER A 234 26.06 18.45 -7.58
CA SER A 234 26.21 19.40 -6.46
C SER A 234 25.42 19.01 -5.22
N ALA A 235 24.34 18.21 -5.38
CA ALA A 235 23.48 17.82 -4.26
C ALA A 235 24.20 16.86 -3.29
N ASP A 236 24.00 17.08 -2.00
CA ASP A 236 24.45 16.17 -0.94
C ASP A 236 23.51 14.95 -0.83
N LEU A 237 23.67 13.98 -1.73
CA LEU A 237 22.83 12.78 -1.77
C LEU A 237 23.07 11.90 -0.55
N GLY A 238 24.29 11.79 -0.06
CA GLY A 238 24.61 11.02 1.14
C GLY A 238 23.89 11.58 2.36
N GLY A 239 24.02 12.88 2.60
CA GLY A 239 23.32 13.56 3.69
C GLY A 239 21.80 13.46 3.59
N TYR A 240 21.23 13.62 2.37
CA TYR A 240 19.80 13.45 2.13
C TYR A 240 19.31 12.04 2.47
N LEU A 241 19.91 11.01 1.88
CA LEU A 241 19.52 9.61 2.09
C LEU A 241 19.66 9.16 3.55
N ARG A 242 20.61 9.73 4.28
CA ARG A 242 20.78 9.47 5.73
C ARG A 242 19.76 10.16 6.60
N LYS A 243 19.28 11.33 6.19
CA LYS A 243 18.30 12.12 6.94
C LYS A 243 16.87 11.72 6.64
N ALA A 244 16.60 11.25 5.41
CA ALA A 244 15.30 10.77 5.02
C ALA A 244 14.90 9.53 5.85
N PRO A 245 13.65 9.47 6.37
CA PRO A 245 13.19 8.29 7.10
C PRO A 245 13.04 7.10 6.15
N TYR A 246 13.14 5.89 6.72
CA TYR A 246 12.93 4.63 6.01
C TYR A 246 12.38 3.56 6.96
N GLY A 247 11.61 2.61 6.44
CA GLY A 247 11.10 1.46 7.16
C GLY A 247 9.92 1.78 8.08
N VAL A 248 9.73 0.93 9.07
CA VAL A 248 8.66 1.07 10.05
C VAL A 248 8.88 2.30 10.92
N GLN A 249 7.90 3.20 10.97
CA GLN A 249 7.91 4.41 11.79
C GLN A 249 7.09 4.23 13.07
N ALA A 250 5.99 3.47 13.01
CA ALA A 250 5.15 3.14 14.16
C ALA A 250 4.53 1.76 14.02
N MET A 251 4.37 1.08 15.16
CA MET A 251 3.57 -0.16 15.29
C MET A 251 2.21 0.19 15.90
N SER A 252 1.19 -0.57 15.54
CA SER A 252 -0.15 -0.39 16.09
C SER A 252 -0.17 -0.68 17.59
N ALA A 253 -0.83 0.20 18.34
CA ALA A 253 -1.10 -0.03 19.77
C ALA A 253 -2.34 -0.90 20.01
N GLU A 254 -3.19 -1.06 19.00
CA GLU A 254 -4.48 -1.78 19.09
C GLU A 254 -4.38 -3.22 18.58
N ILE A 255 -3.52 -3.46 17.58
CA ILE A 255 -3.36 -4.78 16.95
C ILE A 255 -1.89 -5.19 17.05
N GLU A 256 -1.62 -6.24 17.82
CA GLU A 256 -0.27 -6.74 18.05
C GLU A 256 0.39 -7.20 16.75
N GLY A 257 1.64 -6.79 16.51
CA GLY A 257 2.41 -7.16 15.34
C GLY A 257 2.10 -6.37 14.06
N LEU A 258 1.05 -5.56 14.03
CA LEU A 258 0.71 -4.74 12.87
C LEU A 258 1.62 -3.50 12.77
N VAL A 259 2.19 -3.28 11.58
CA VAL A 259 2.81 -2.00 11.24
C VAL A 259 1.70 -0.96 11.06
N GLN A 260 1.78 0.14 11.82
CA GLN A 260 0.83 1.25 11.68
C GLN A 260 1.27 2.24 10.61
N THR A 261 2.55 2.65 10.64
CA THR A 261 3.08 3.69 9.76
C THR A 261 4.45 3.28 9.23
N SER A 262 4.68 3.39 7.94
CA SER A 262 5.94 3.07 7.29
C SER A 262 6.24 3.97 6.08
N LEU A 263 7.51 3.94 5.67
CA LEU A 263 8.01 4.63 4.49
C LEU A 263 9.03 3.76 3.78
N ASN A 264 8.93 3.67 2.47
CA ASN A 264 9.89 2.96 1.61
C ASN A 264 10.40 3.86 0.49
N VAL A 265 11.70 3.93 0.27
CA VAL A 265 12.27 4.47 -0.97
C VAL A 265 12.37 3.34 -1.99
N GLY A 266 11.51 3.36 -3.00
CA GLY A 266 11.42 2.30 -4.01
C GLY A 266 12.21 2.59 -5.28
N ILE A 267 12.35 3.85 -5.67
CA ILE A 267 13.06 4.28 -6.87
C ILE A 267 14.02 5.44 -6.52
N LEU A 268 15.19 5.42 -7.14
CA LEU A 268 16.20 6.47 -7.03
C LEU A 268 16.89 6.63 -8.38
N GLU A 269 16.99 7.87 -8.86
CA GLU A 269 17.68 8.17 -10.11
C GLU A 269 18.28 9.59 -10.12
N THR A 270 19.50 9.69 -10.66
CA THR A 270 20.15 10.97 -10.92
C THR A 270 19.98 11.33 -12.38
N GLY A 271 19.09 12.27 -12.66
CA GLY A 271 18.90 12.85 -13.99
C GLY A 271 19.88 13.97 -14.31
N ASP A 272 19.64 14.67 -15.42
CA ASP A 272 20.49 15.78 -15.86
C ASP A 272 20.42 17.01 -14.94
N ASN A 273 19.21 17.34 -14.47
CA ASN A 273 18.95 18.57 -13.70
C ASN A 273 18.42 18.30 -12.29
N ALA A 274 18.07 17.06 -11.98
CA ALA A 274 17.56 16.68 -10.66
C ALA A 274 17.99 15.26 -10.28
N PHE A 275 18.21 15.07 -8.98
CA PHE A 275 18.15 13.77 -8.36
C PHE A 275 16.71 13.53 -7.90
N THR A 276 16.15 12.39 -8.28
CA THR A 276 14.78 11.99 -7.94
C THR A 276 14.81 10.78 -7.03
N ALA A 277 14.02 10.83 -5.94
CA ALA A 277 13.74 9.69 -5.08
C ALA A 277 12.23 9.56 -4.90
N ILE A 278 11.68 8.36 -5.13
CA ILE A 278 10.25 8.09 -5.04
C ILE A 278 10.00 7.18 -3.84
N TYR A 279 9.09 7.64 -2.98
CA TYR A 279 8.74 6.97 -1.74
C TYR A 279 7.29 6.51 -1.77
N SER A 280 7.04 5.31 -1.24
CA SER A 280 5.71 4.83 -0.85
C SER A 280 5.52 5.07 0.64
N VAL A 281 4.56 5.91 1.00
CA VAL A 281 4.18 6.22 2.38
C VAL A 281 2.90 5.47 2.70
N ARG A 282 2.84 4.80 3.85
CA ARG A 282 1.68 4.04 4.29
C ARG A 282 1.39 4.27 5.76
N SER A 283 0.11 4.42 6.11
CA SER A 283 -0.33 4.42 7.50
C SER A 283 -1.80 3.99 7.61
N SER A 284 -2.13 3.21 8.64
CA SER A 284 -3.52 2.94 9.01
C SER A 284 -4.14 4.08 9.84
N VAL A 285 -3.41 5.18 10.06
CA VAL A 285 -3.88 6.40 10.72
C VAL A 285 -3.63 7.58 9.79
N GLU A 286 -4.71 8.21 9.33
CA GLU A 286 -4.66 9.26 8.31
C GLU A 286 -3.78 10.45 8.72
N ALA A 287 -3.88 10.89 9.98
CA ALA A 287 -3.07 11.99 10.50
C ALA A 287 -1.56 11.68 10.49
N GLU A 288 -1.17 10.42 10.74
CA GLU A 288 0.24 10.00 10.71
C GLU A 288 0.77 9.89 9.27
N LYS A 289 -0.05 9.41 8.32
CA LYS A 289 0.27 9.42 6.89
C LYS A 289 0.64 10.83 6.44
N ASN A 290 -0.24 11.79 6.75
CA ASN A 290 -0.07 13.19 6.37
C ASN A 290 1.15 13.83 7.06
N ALA A 291 1.38 13.54 8.34
CA ALA A 291 2.55 14.01 9.08
C ALA A 291 3.86 13.46 8.50
N LEU A 292 3.88 12.19 8.08
CA LEU A 292 5.06 11.59 7.47
C LEU A 292 5.36 12.17 6.08
N ASN A 293 4.34 12.39 5.25
CA ASN A 293 4.48 13.08 3.97
C ASN A 293 5.06 14.49 4.15
N ALA A 294 4.52 15.27 5.10
CA ALA A 294 5.03 16.60 5.43
C ALA A 294 6.49 16.56 5.88
N LYS A 295 6.86 15.59 6.72
CA LYS A 295 8.25 15.41 7.19
C LYS A 295 9.21 15.11 6.03
N VAL A 296 8.83 14.27 5.08
CA VAL A 296 9.64 13.97 3.90
C VAL A 296 9.82 15.22 3.04
N ALA A 297 8.76 16.00 2.83
CA ALA A 297 8.81 17.27 2.11
C ALA A 297 9.71 18.30 2.80
N GLU A 298 9.64 18.47 4.12
CA GLU A 298 10.52 19.37 4.90
C GLU A 298 11.99 18.98 4.74
N ILE A 299 12.29 17.67 4.76
CA ILE A 299 13.65 17.19 4.55
C ILE A 299 14.11 17.54 3.14
N ALA A 300 13.33 17.29 2.09
CA ALA A 300 13.64 17.66 0.72
C ALA A 300 13.98 19.17 0.60
N VAL A 301 13.14 20.03 1.17
CA VAL A 301 13.34 21.48 1.20
C VAL A 301 14.65 21.83 1.93
N SER A 302 15.01 21.13 3.02
CA SER A 302 16.26 21.38 3.75
C SER A 302 17.54 21.08 2.94
N PHE A 303 17.39 20.31 1.84
CA PHE A 303 18.45 20.03 0.84
C PHE A 303 18.26 20.83 -0.47
N GLY A 304 17.41 21.85 -0.46
CA GLY A 304 17.16 22.74 -1.61
C GLY A 304 16.23 22.16 -2.67
N GLY A 305 15.54 21.08 -2.36
CA GLY A 305 14.61 20.39 -3.25
C GLY A 305 13.15 20.70 -2.99
N ASN A 306 12.29 19.89 -3.60
CA ASN A 306 10.85 19.91 -3.41
C ASN A 306 10.31 18.48 -3.32
N ALA A 307 9.05 18.35 -2.90
CA ALA A 307 8.28 17.10 -2.91
C ALA A 307 6.96 17.31 -3.64
N LEU A 308 6.55 16.30 -4.39
CA LEU A 308 5.22 16.17 -4.97
C LEU A 308 4.58 14.91 -4.36
N THR A 309 3.37 15.03 -3.84
CA THR A 309 2.61 13.89 -3.32
C THR A 309 1.46 13.60 -4.27
N GLU A 310 1.34 12.35 -4.71
CA GLU A 310 0.35 11.88 -5.67
C GLU A 310 -0.17 10.49 -5.26
N GLY A 311 -1.23 10.01 -5.90
CA GLY A 311 -1.79 8.68 -5.66
C GLY A 311 -2.21 8.49 -4.20
N GLU A 312 -2.76 9.54 -3.58
CA GLU A 312 -3.22 9.48 -2.20
C GLU A 312 -4.54 8.71 -2.12
N TYR A 313 -4.60 7.76 -1.18
CA TYR A 313 -5.83 7.11 -0.80
C TYR A 313 -5.93 7.03 0.73
N PRO A 314 -7.16 7.11 1.29
CA PRO A 314 -7.37 7.19 2.73
C PRO A 314 -7.12 5.86 3.43
N ALA A 315 -6.82 5.94 4.73
CA ALA A 315 -6.77 4.80 5.62
C ALA A 315 -8.18 4.30 5.97
N TRP A 316 -8.32 2.99 6.13
CA TRP A 316 -9.41 2.41 6.89
C TRP A 316 -8.94 2.22 8.33
N GLU A 317 -9.21 3.23 9.16
CA GLU A 317 -8.76 3.23 10.55
C GLU A 317 -9.49 2.16 11.38
N TYR A 318 -8.77 1.50 12.30
CA TYR A 318 -9.34 0.52 13.19
C TYR A 318 -10.43 1.12 14.09
N ARG A 319 -11.66 0.66 13.93
CA ARG A 319 -12.79 1.09 14.75
C ARG A 319 -12.85 0.28 16.06
N LYS A 320 -12.55 0.90 17.19
CA LYS A 320 -12.54 0.22 18.50
C LYS A 320 -13.89 -0.38 18.89
N LYS A 321 -14.98 0.38 18.63
CA LYS A 321 -16.36 -0.05 18.86
C LYS A 321 -17.02 -0.32 17.52
N SER A 322 -17.11 -1.57 17.11
CA SER A 322 -17.76 -2.02 15.88
C SER A 322 -18.83 -3.07 16.22
N PRO A 323 -20.11 -2.67 16.27
CA PRO A 323 -21.21 -3.62 16.46
C PRO A 323 -21.27 -4.66 15.34
N LEU A 324 -20.96 -4.27 14.10
CA LEU A 324 -20.90 -5.18 12.97
C LEU A 324 -19.86 -6.28 13.20
N ARG A 325 -18.63 -5.92 13.56
CA ARG A 325 -17.55 -6.88 13.84
C ARG A 325 -17.94 -7.84 14.96
N VAL A 326 -18.50 -7.33 16.05
CA VAL A 326 -18.92 -8.17 17.19
C VAL A 326 -19.93 -9.21 16.74
N LEU A 327 -21.00 -8.79 16.05
CA LEU A 327 -22.02 -9.70 15.52
C LEU A 327 -21.41 -10.74 14.58
N MET A 328 -20.58 -10.30 13.64
CA MET A 328 -19.98 -11.15 12.60
C MET A 328 -19.09 -12.23 13.22
N VAL A 329 -18.27 -11.88 14.22
CA VAL A 329 -17.42 -12.84 14.96
C VAL A 329 -18.30 -13.85 15.71
N GLU A 330 -19.34 -13.42 16.43
CA GLU A 330 -20.25 -14.32 17.15
C GLU A 330 -20.96 -15.29 16.22
N VAL A 331 -21.44 -14.81 15.06
CA VAL A 331 -22.09 -15.64 14.04
C VAL A 331 -21.12 -16.69 13.49
N TYR A 332 -19.86 -16.32 13.23
CA TYR A 332 -18.85 -17.26 12.75
C TYR A 332 -18.56 -18.35 13.78
N GLU A 333 -18.27 -17.96 15.02
CA GLU A 333 -18.01 -18.90 16.10
C GLU A 333 -19.18 -19.86 16.34
N LYS A 334 -20.41 -19.35 16.27
CA LYS A 334 -21.62 -20.17 16.39
C LYS A 334 -21.79 -21.13 15.21
N SER A 335 -21.48 -20.70 13.98
CA SER A 335 -21.69 -21.48 12.77
C SER A 335 -20.67 -22.59 12.57
N PHE A 336 -19.42 -22.35 12.98
CA PHE A 336 -18.29 -23.25 12.69
C PHE A 336 -17.60 -23.81 13.94
N GLY A 337 -17.93 -23.33 15.14
CA GLY A 337 -17.28 -23.76 16.39
C GLY A 337 -15.79 -23.39 16.46
N LYS A 338 -15.35 -22.45 15.64
CA LYS A 338 -13.97 -21.95 15.55
C LYS A 338 -13.95 -20.46 15.88
N LYS A 339 -12.85 -19.99 16.44
CA LYS A 339 -12.62 -18.55 16.59
C LYS A 339 -12.28 -17.94 15.22
N MET A 340 -12.89 -16.81 14.93
CA MET A 340 -12.51 -15.99 13.79
C MET A 340 -11.25 -15.19 14.12
N GLN A 341 -10.31 -15.15 13.21
CA GLN A 341 -9.09 -14.38 13.36
C GLN A 341 -9.35 -12.96 12.84
N VAL A 342 -9.16 -11.97 13.71
CA VAL A 342 -9.35 -10.56 13.35
C VAL A 342 -8.00 -9.94 13.09
N GLU A 343 -7.80 -9.45 11.87
CA GLU A 343 -6.54 -8.90 11.39
C GLU A 343 -6.71 -7.50 10.77
N ALA A 344 -5.59 -6.88 10.51
CA ALA A 344 -5.50 -5.68 9.69
C ALA A 344 -4.30 -5.80 8.77
N ILE A 345 -4.36 -5.18 7.61
CA ILE A 345 -3.30 -5.24 6.62
C ILE A 345 -2.60 -3.89 6.46
N HIS A 346 -1.31 -3.95 6.16
CA HIS A 346 -0.51 -2.75 5.87
C HIS A 346 -0.40 -2.49 4.36
N ALA A 347 -1.54 -2.69 3.65
CA ALA A 347 -1.76 -2.42 2.24
C ALA A 347 -3.09 -1.69 2.08
N GLY A 348 -3.41 -1.17 0.89
CA GLY A 348 -4.69 -0.54 0.59
C GLY A 348 -5.79 -1.59 0.35
N LEU A 349 -7.02 -1.21 0.67
CA LEU A 349 -8.26 -1.88 0.27
C LEU A 349 -9.29 -0.80 -0.05
N GLU A 350 -10.25 -1.11 -0.92
CA GLU A 350 -11.36 -0.20 -1.24
C GLU A 350 -12.16 0.23 -0.01
N CYS A 351 -12.17 -0.59 1.05
CA CYS A 351 -12.73 -0.23 2.35
C CYS A 351 -12.20 1.10 2.90
N GLY A 352 -10.95 1.48 2.58
CA GLY A 352 -10.38 2.78 2.95
C GLY A 352 -11.10 3.94 2.28
N LEU A 353 -11.35 3.83 0.98
CA LEU A 353 -12.07 4.83 0.19
C LEU A 353 -13.52 4.98 0.67
N PHE A 354 -14.21 3.88 0.91
CA PHE A 354 -15.57 3.91 1.45
C PHE A 354 -15.63 4.47 2.87
N ALA A 355 -14.68 4.12 3.74
CA ALA A 355 -14.60 4.66 5.10
C ALA A 355 -14.32 6.18 5.10
N GLY A 356 -13.50 6.65 4.16
CA GLY A 356 -13.26 8.08 3.95
C GLY A 356 -14.47 8.83 3.38
N GLY A 357 -15.26 8.18 2.50
CA GLY A 357 -16.39 8.77 1.81
C GLY A 357 -17.74 8.67 2.56
N ILE A 358 -17.89 7.71 3.49
CA ILE A 358 -19.14 7.47 4.23
C ILE A 358 -18.90 7.70 5.72
N PRO A 359 -19.26 8.87 6.28
CA PRO A 359 -19.05 9.17 7.69
C PRO A 359 -19.74 8.15 8.61
N GLY A 360 -18.99 7.62 9.58
CA GLY A 360 -19.48 6.65 10.55
C GLY A 360 -19.63 5.22 10.02
N LEU A 361 -19.09 4.90 8.84
CA LEU A 361 -19.11 3.54 8.27
C LEU A 361 -18.49 2.53 9.24
N ASP A 362 -19.20 1.42 9.46
CA ASP A 362 -18.71 0.22 10.15
C ASP A 362 -18.48 -0.85 9.08
N ALA A 363 -17.23 -1.15 8.78
CA ALA A 363 -16.86 -2.02 7.68
C ALA A 363 -16.07 -3.23 8.17
N VAL A 364 -16.16 -4.31 7.40
CA VAL A 364 -15.43 -5.56 7.58
C VAL A 364 -15.15 -6.17 6.22
N SER A 365 -14.03 -6.89 6.09
CA SER A 365 -13.71 -7.64 4.89
C SER A 365 -13.44 -9.11 5.22
N PHE A 366 -13.95 -10.03 4.43
CA PHE A 366 -13.68 -11.47 4.47
C PHE A 366 -13.98 -12.10 3.12
N GLY A 367 -13.48 -13.30 2.90
CA GLY A 367 -13.71 -14.02 1.65
C GLY A 367 -13.42 -15.51 1.78
N PRO A 368 -13.55 -16.26 0.69
CA PRO A 368 -13.17 -17.67 0.61
C PRO A 368 -11.67 -17.83 0.35
N ASP A 369 -11.15 -19.05 0.60
CA ASP A 369 -9.77 -19.39 0.27
C ASP A 369 -9.52 -19.29 -1.23
N MET A 370 -8.60 -18.43 -1.60
CA MET A 370 -8.01 -18.31 -2.92
C MET A 370 -6.51 -18.54 -2.86
N ALA A 371 -5.92 -19.02 -3.93
CA ALA A 371 -4.49 -19.27 -4.02
C ALA A 371 -3.97 -18.80 -5.37
N ASP A 372 -2.70 -18.35 -5.37
CA ASP A 372 -1.97 -17.94 -6.56
C ASP A 372 -2.72 -16.88 -7.40
N ILE A 373 -3.50 -15.98 -6.72
CA ILE A 373 -4.18 -14.86 -7.37
C ILE A 373 -3.20 -14.06 -8.23
N HIS A 374 -3.72 -13.33 -9.23
CA HIS A 374 -2.92 -12.55 -10.17
C HIS A 374 -1.93 -13.37 -11.00
N THR A 375 -2.12 -14.69 -11.08
CA THR A 375 -1.30 -15.59 -11.91
C THR A 375 -2.17 -16.60 -12.68
N PRO A 376 -1.67 -17.23 -13.76
CA PRO A 376 -2.39 -18.31 -14.45
C PRO A 376 -2.61 -19.59 -13.61
N ALA A 377 -2.03 -19.65 -12.40
CA ALA A 377 -2.24 -20.74 -11.46
C ALA A 377 -3.37 -20.49 -10.45
N GLU A 378 -4.07 -19.37 -10.55
CA GLU A 378 -5.16 -18.94 -9.66
C GLU A 378 -6.21 -20.03 -9.44
N LYS A 379 -6.60 -20.21 -8.17
CA LYS A 379 -7.56 -21.22 -7.74
C LYS A 379 -8.48 -20.70 -6.66
N LEU A 380 -9.75 -21.03 -6.77
CA LEU A 380 -10.79 -20.73 -5.78
C LEU A 380 -11.32 -22.04 -5.17
N SER A 381 -11.24 -22.17 -3.84
CA SER A 381 -11.65 -23.38 -3.10
C SER A 381 -13.16 -23.54 -3.07
N LEU A 382 -13.67 -24.67 -3.61
CA LEU A 382 -15.12 -24.97 -3.61
C LEU A 382 -15.70 -25.14 -2.20
N ASP A 383 -14.96 -25.80 -1.31
CA ASP A 383 -15.40 -26.00 0.07
C ASP A 383 -15.46 -24.68 0.81
N SER A 384 -14.46 -23.82 0.61
CA SER A 384 -14.40 -22.50 1.24
C SER A 384 -15.47 -21.55 0.68
N VAL A 385 -15.74 -21.58 -0.61
CA VAL A 385 -16.89 -20.86 -1.22
C VAL A 385 -18.20 -21.25 -0.55
N ALA A 386 -18.43 -22.55 -0.32
CA ALA A 386 -19.65 -23.02 0.33
C ALA A 386 -19.73 -22.60 1.82
N ASN A 387 -18.59 -22.60 2.53
CA ASN A 387 -18.51 -22.14 3.92
C ASN A 387 -18.75 -20.63 4.03
N THR A 388 -18.09 -19.84 3.18
CA THR A 388 -18.24 -18.37 3.11
C THR A 388 -19.68 -18.00 2.76
N TRP A 389 -20.30 -18.69 1.80
CA TRP A 389 -21.72 -18.51 1.49
C TRP A 389 -22.61 -18.74 2.70
N LYS A 390 -22.44 -19.87 3.39
CA LYS A 390 -23.21 -20.20 4.59
C LYS A 390 -23.02 -19.15 5.68
N TYR A 391 -21.80 -18.68 5.85
CA TYR A 391 -21.47 -17.63 6.81
C TYR A 391 -22.13 -16.30 6.47
N LEU A 392 -22.02 -15.86 5.22
CA LEU A 392 -22.64 -14.61 4.74
C LEU A 392 -24.16 -14.62 4.96
N LEU A 393 -24.83 -15.73 4.62
CA LEU A 393 -26.28 -15.85 4.84
C LEU A 393 -26.64 -15.79 6.33
N SER A 394 -25.90 -16.50 7.20
CA SER A 394 -26.14 -16.47 8.64
C SER A 394 -25.90 -15.08 9.24
N ALA A 395 -24.92 -14.35 8.72
CA ALA A 395 -24.64 -12.98 9.14
C ALA A 395 -25.76 -12.02 8.70
N LEU A 396 -26.21 -12.10 7.48
CA LEU A 396 -27.30 -11.26 6.95
C LEU A 396 -28.63 -11.53 7.71
N GLU A 397 -28.93 -12.78 8.02
CA GLU A 397 -30.08 -13.12 8.86
C GLU A 397 -29.99 -12.48 10.25
N ALA A 398 -28.81 -12.60 10.90
CA ALA A 398 -28.59 -12.03 12.23
C ALA A 398 -28.62 -10.50 12.24
N MET A 399 -28.29 -9.85 11.12
CA MET A 399 -28.32 -8.39 10.99
C MET A 399 -29.73 -7.80 10.94
N GLN A 400 -30.76 -8.59 10.69
CA GLN A 400 -32.15 -8.11 10.75
C GLN A 400 -32.54 -7.62 12.14
N ASP A 401 -31.91 -8.15 13.20
CA ASP A 401 -32.20 -7.83 14.59
C ASP A 401 -31.20 -6.82 15.20
N LEU A 402 -30.20 -6.34 14.42
CA LEU A 402 -29.26 -5.34 14.93
C LEU A 402 -30.00 -4.04 15.25
N PRO A 403 -29.81 -3.47 16.45
CA PRO A 403 -30.34 -2.14 16.74
C PRO A 403 -29.68 -1.12 15.81
N GLU A 404 -30.43 -0.07 15.48
CA GLU A 404 -29.86 1.09 14.79
C GLU A 404 -28.75 1.69 15.68
N PRO A 405 -27.66 2.22 15.07
CA PRO A 405 -26.62 2.89 15.84
C PRO A 405 -27.25 4.01 16.69
N GLU A 406 -26.99 4.04 17.99
CA GLU A 406 -27.27 5.24 18.77
C GLU A 406 -26.47 6.37 18.12
N GLU A 407 -27.12 7.49 17.73
CA GLU A 407 -26.43 8.69 17.29
C GLU A 407 -25.42 9.06 18.39
N GLU A 408 -24.14 8.83 18.14
CA GLU A 408 -23.08 9.34 19.01
C GLU A 408 -23.29 10.86 19.03
N GLN A 409 -23.85 11.40 20.11
CA GLN A 409 -23.78 12.82 20.37
C GLN A 409 -22.31 13.15 20.42
N GLU A 410 -21.82 13.86 19.39
CA GLU A 410 -20.50 14.48 19.39
C GLU A 410 -20.37 15.18 20.73
N ALA A 411 -19.57 14.60 21.64
CA ALA A 411 -19.16 15.30 22.82
C ALA A 411 -18.39 16.52 22.33
N ASP A 412 -19.00 17.69 22.49
CA ASP A 412 -18.38 18.99 22.22
C ASP A 412 -16.95 18.96 22.78
N GLU A 413 -15.97 18.73 21.92
CA GLU A 413 -14.60 19.10 22.22
C GLU A 413 -14.59 20.62 22.28
N GLU A 414 -14.35 21.12 23.48
CA GLU A 414 -14.22 22.53 23.82
C GLU A 414 -13.52 23.30 22.68
N ALA A 415 -14.25 24.23 22.13
CA ALA A 415 -13.78 25.16 21.12
C ALA A 415 -12.47 25.81 21.56
N ALA A 416 -11.36 25.33 21.03
CA ALA A 416 -10.10 26.05 21.09
C ALA A 416 -10.30 27.37 20.34
N GLU A 417 -10.33 28.47 21.08
CA GLU A 417 -10.49 29.84 20.59
C GLU A 417 -9.52 30.11 19.42
N GLN A 418 -10.06 30.21 18.23
CA GLN A 418 -9.31 30.73 17.10
C GLN A 418 -9.05 32.24 17.33
N PRO A 419 -7.80 32.70 17.21
CA PRO A 419 -7.54 34.14 17.31
C PRO A 419 -8.19 34.88 16.13
N LYS A 420 -9.11 35.79 16.43
CA LYS A 420 -9.79 36.66 15.47
C LYS A 420 -8.75 37.39 14.61
N LYS A 421 -8.64 37.07 13.35
CA LYS A 421 -7.92 37.87 12.36
C LYS A 421 -8.58 39.21 12.25
N LYS A 422 -7.92 40.26 12.74
CA LYS A 422 -8.28 41.66 12.48
C LYS A 422 -8.18 41.93 10.98
N GLY A 423 -9.29 42.26 10.37
CA GLY A 423 -9.36 42.68 8.98
C GLY A 423 -8.51 43.93 8.73
N PHE A 424 -7.65 43.82 7.74
CA PHE A 424 -6.98 44.96 7.13
C PHE A 424 -7.77 45.33 5.88
N LEU A 425 -8.73 46.27 6.06
CA LEU A 425 -9.36 47.02 4.97
C LEU A 425 -8.45 48.22 4.66
N GLY A 426 -8.08 48.37 3.42
CA GLY A 426 -7.60 49.67 3.02
C GLY A 426 -6.69 49.73 1.80
N LEU A 427 -7.29 50.23 0.72
CA LEU A 427 -6.70 51.06 -0.32
C LEU A 427 -6.11 50.40 -1.56
N TRP A 428 -7.01 50.06 -2.44
CA TRP A 428 -6.74 50.20 -3.88
C TRP A 428 -7.19 51.55 -4.33
N ASN A 429 -6.28 52.46 -4.69
CA ASN A 429 -6.61 53.64 -5.47
C ASN A 429 -5.57 53.84 -6.60
N ARG A 430 -6.08 53.68 -7.80
CA ARG A 430 -5.74 54.28 -9.12
C ARG A 430 -4.43 55.09 -9.23
N ARG A 431 -3.61 54.80 -10.23
CA ARG A 431 -3.35 55.75 -11.35
C ARG A 431 -2.34 55.16 -12.38
N LYS A 432 -2.82 55.22 -13.63
CA LYS A 432 -2.19 55.29 -14.97
C LYS A 432 -1.39 54.10 -15.46
#